data_14744da1e614330c59ad117400eadab3
#
_entry.id   14744da1e614330c59ad117400eadab3
#
_cell.length_a   1.000
_cell.length_b   1.000
_cell.length_c   1.000
_cell.angle_alpha   90.00
_cell.angle_beta   90.00
_cell.angle_gamma   90.00
#
_symmetry.space_group_name_H-M   'P 1'
#
loop_
_entity.id
_entity.type
_entity.pdbx_description
1 polymer ?
#
loop_
_entity_poly.entity_id
_entity_poly.type
_entity_poly.pdbx_seq_one_letter_code
_entity_poly.pdbx_strand_id
1 'polypeptide(L)'
;MDKFSKSAKLDHVCYDIRGPVHKKALQLEEEGHKILKLNIGNPAPFGFEAPDEILVDVIRNLPTSQGYCDSKGLYSARKAIVHYYQTKGLRDITVNDVYIGNGVSELITMSMQALLNDGDEILIPAPDYPLWTAAATLAGGTVRHYLCDESSDWFPDIADIKAKITEKTLKEKLRQHY
;
A
#
# COMPACT_ATOMS: atom_id res chain seq x y z
N MET A 1 33.06 -14.69 -14.64
CA MET A 1 32.10 -14.21 -13.61
C MET A 1 30.74 -14.17 -14.27
N ASP A 2 29.85 -15.06 -13.84
CA ASP A 2 28.48 -15.05 -14.33
C ASP A 2 27.84 -13.74 -13.89
N LYS A 3 27.30 -12.99 -14.86
CA LYS A 3 26.58 -11.75 -14.55
C LYS A 3 25.26 -12.13 -13.87
N PHE A 4 25.10 -11.72 -12.63
CA PHE A 4 23.79 -11.81 -11.96
C PHE A 4 22.77 -11.03 -12.81
N SER A 5 21.69 -11.70 -13.20
CA SER A 5 20.55 -11.07 -13.87
C SER A 5 19.40 -10.91 -12.89
N LYS A 6 18.57 -9.88 -13.07
CA LYS A 6 17.32 -9.75 -12.32
C LYS A 6 16.36 -10.88 -12.70
N SER A 7 15.42 -11.19 -11.79
CA SER A 7 14.36 -12.16 -12.08
C SER A 7 13.48 -11.68 -13.24
N ALA A 8 13.08 -12.60 -14.13
CA ALA A 8 12.15 -12.32 -15.21
C ALA A 8 10.79 -11.77 -14.75
N LYS A 9 10.38 -12.06 -13.50
CA LYS A 9 9.19 -11.45 -12.88
C LYS A 9 9.23 -9.92 -12.86
N LEU A 10 10.43 -9.33 -12.84
CA LEU A 10 10.61 -7.88 -12.82
C LEU A 10 10.51 -7.23 -14.20
N ASP A 11 10.44 -7.99 -15.28
CA ASP A 11 10.39 -7.46 -16.64
C ASP A 11 9.07 -6.76 -16.95
N HIS A 12 8.01 -7.15 -16.24
CA HIS A 12 6.66 -6.58 -16.36
C HIS A 12 6.26 -5.68 -15.20
N VAL A 13 7.19 -5.34 -14.31
CA VAL A 13 6.94 -4.50 -13.13
C VAL A 13 7.47 -3.08 -13.38
N CYS A 14 6.55 -2.15 -13.59
CA CYS A 14 6.85 -0.72 -13.70
C CYS A 14 6.65 -0.04 -12.33
N TYR A 15 7.63 -0.19 -11.43
CA TYR A 15 7.67 0.50 -10.14
C TYR A 15 8.80 1.53 -10.12
N ASP A 16 8.73 2.49 -11.03
CA ASP A 16 9.73 3.56 -11.11
C ASP A 16 9.11 4.93 -10.79
N ILE A 17 8.87 5.16 -9.50
CA ILE A 17 8.45 6.49 -8.99
C ILE A 17 9.58 7.54 -9.04
N ARG A 18 10.79 7.13 -9.39
CA ARG A 18 11.99 7.98 -9.51
C ARG A 18 12.57 7.96 -10.93
N GLY A 19 11.71 7.77 -11.93
CA GLY A 19 12.10 7.62 -13.34
C GLY A 19 12.68 8.88 -14.00
N PRO A 20 12.52 9.01 -15.32
CA PRO A 20 13.14 10.10 -16.10
C PRO A 20 12.72 11.49 -15.63
N VAL A 21 11.49 11.67 -15.17
CA VAL A 21 10.98 12.95 -14.64
C VAL A 21 11.76 13.37 -13.39
N HIS A 22 11.99 12.42 -12.46
CA HIS A 22 12.78 12.70 -11.26
C HIS A 22 14.23 13.06 -11.58
N LYS A 23 14.88 12.33 -12.52
CA LYS A 23 16.24 12.64 -12.96
C LYS A 23 16.32 14.05 -13.57
N LYS A 24 15.33 14.44 -14.37
CA LYS A 24 15.26 15.78 -14.94
C LYS A 24 15.04 16.85 -13.87
N ALA A 25 14.22 16.57 -12.86
CA ALA A 25 14.02 17.47 -11.74
C ALA A 25 15.32 17.70 -10.95
N LEU A 26 16.09 16.65 -10.66
CA LEU A 26 17.40 16.77 -10.00
C LEU A 26 18.38 17.61 -10.83
N GLN A 27 18.47 17.37 -12.14
CA GLN A 27 19.31 18.17 -13.02
C GLN A 27 18.94 19.66 -12.97
N LEU A 28 17.67 19.98 -13.04
CA LEU A 28 17.20 21.37 -12.96
C LEU A 28 17.49 22.01 -11.59
N GLU A 29 17.40 21.24 -10.51
CA GLU A 29 17.80 21.70 -9.16
C GLU A 29 19.29 22.03 -9.11
N GLU A 30 20.16 21.19 -9.70
CA GLU A 30 21.59 21.43 -9.83
C GLU A 30 21.92 22.69 -10.67
N GLU A 31 21.08 22.98 -11.67
CA GLU A 31 21.15 24.19 -12.50
C GLU A 31 20.60 25.44 -11.77
N GLY A 32 20.13 25.29 -10.52
CA GLY A 32 19.65 26.37 -9.67
C GLY A 32 18.15 26.67 -9.78
N HIS A 33 17.38 25.84 -10.47
CA HIS A 33 15.93 25.99 -10.54
C HIS A 33 15.24 25.45 -9.27
N LYS A 34 14.23 26.16 -8.81
CA LYS A 34 13.38 25.70 -7.70
C LYS A 34 12.29 24.78 -8.23
N ILE A 35 12.34 23.50 -7.87
CA ILE A 35 11.36 22.51 -8.27
C ILE A 35 10.34 22.25 -7.15
N LEU A 36 9.06 22.40 -7.45
CA LEU A 36 7.96 22.03 -6.56
C LEU A 36 7.64 20.54 -6.75
N LYS A 37 7.96 19.73 -5.74
CA LYS A 37 7.75 18.26 -5.78
C LYS A 37 6.36 17.93 -5.22
N LEU A 38 5.43 17.56 -6.12
CA LEU A 38 4.06 17.19 -5.77
C LEU A 38 3.78 15.69 -5.89
N ASN A 39 4.80 14.90 -6.19
CA ASN A 39 4.69 13.47 -6.46
C ASN A 39 4.67 12.58 -5.20
N ILE A 40 5.15 13.08 -4.05
CA ILE A 40 5.17 12.36 -2.78
C ILE A 40 4.73 13.32 -1.68
N GLY A 41 3.72 12.90 -0.90
CA GLY A 41 3.31 13.61 0.30
C GLY A 41 4.38 13.49 1.39
N ASN A 42 5.02 14.62 1.70
CA ASN A 42 6.01 14.69 2.77
C ASN A 42 5.81 15.99 3.57
N PRO A 43 5.01 15.97 4.66
CA PRO A 43 4.68 17.16 5.43
C PRO A 43 5.85 17.77 6.21
N ALA A 44 6.81 16.96 6.67
CA ALA A 44 7.89 17.41 7.54
C ALA A 44 8.72 18.59 7.02
N PRO A 45 9.14 18.64 5.73
CA PRO A 45 9.86 19.79 5.18
C PRO A 45 9.06 21.10 5.15
N PHE A 46 7.75 21.03 5.38
CA PHE A 46 6.84 22.18 5.41
C PHE A 46 6.47 22.60 6.84
N GLY A 47 7.19 22.10 7.85
CA GLY A 47 6.99 22.46 9.25
C GLY A 47 5.86 21.71 9.95
N PHE A 48 5.35 20.64 9.37
CA PHE A 48 4.38 19.75 10.03
C PHE A 48 5.13 18.67 10.79
N GLU A 49 5.18 18.80 12.09
CA GLU A 49 5.83 17.84 12.99
C GLU A 49 4.80 16.91 13.63
N ALA A 50 5.25 15.75 14.08
CA ALA A 50 4.40 14.88 14.88
C ALA A 50 4.06 15.55 16.22
N PRO A 51 2.82 15.41 16.74
CA PRO A 51 2.47 15.90 18.06
C PRO A 51 3.41 15.38 19.15
N ASP A 52 3.74 16.22 20.13
CA ASP A 52 4.65 15.87 21.22
C ASP A 52 4.19 14.62 21.99
N GLU A 53 2.89 14.43 22.14
CA GLU A 53 2.31 13.25 22.78
C GLU A 53 2.75 11.96 22.10
N ILE A 54 2.82 11.94 20.75
CA ILE A 54 3.29 10.78 19.99
C ILE A 54 4.78 10.57 20.22
N LEU A 55 5.59 11.62 20.15
CA LEU A 55 7.04 11.53 20.32
C LEU A 55 7.40 11.05 21.72
N VAL A 56 6.74 11.60 22.75
CA VAL A 56 6.96 11.21 24.15
C VAL A 56 6.56 9.76 24.39
N ASP A 57 5.44 9.30 23.81
CA ASP A 57 5.00 7.91 23.95
C ASP A 57 5.97 6.93 23.27
N VAL A 58 6.46 7.25 22.08
CA VAL A 58 7.50 6.46 21.41
C VAL A 58 8.75 6.33 22.29
N ILE A 59 9.26 7.43 22.83
CA ILE A 59 10.45 7.44 23.69
C ILE A 59 10.24 6.58 24.94
N ARG A 60 9.07 6.66 25.57
CA ARG A 60 8.72 5.87 26.76
C ARG A 60 8.68 4.37 26.49
N ASN A 61 8.26 3.97 25.29
CA ASN A 61 8.12 2.56 24.92
C ASN A 61 9.40 1.96 24.32
N LEU A 62 10.39 2.75 23.92
CA LEU A 62 11.65 2.24 23.36
C LEU A 62 12.34 1.17 24.23
N PRO A 63 12.46 1.30 25.58
CA PRO A 63 13.11 0.27 26.39
C PRO A 63 12.43 -1.09 26.33
N THR A 64 11.12 -1.15 26.08
CA THR A 64 10.34 -2.38 26.04
C THR A 64 10.16 -2.93 24.62
N SER A 65 10.62 -2.21 23.59
CA SER A 65 10.48 -2.58 22.18
C SER A 65 11.73 -3.26 21.58
N GLN A 66 12.70 -3.64 22.43
CA GLN A 66 13.97 -4.22 21.98
C GLN A 66 13.92 -5.72 21.68
N GLY A 67 12.83 -6.40 22.03
CA GLY A 67 12.65 -7.84 21.85
C GLY A 67 11.62 -8.19 20.79
N TYR A 68 11.46 -9.49 20.56
CA TYR A 68 10.36 -10.01 19.73
C TYR A 68 9.01 -9.77 20.40
N CYS A 69 7.99 -9.49 19.58
CA CYS A 69 6.60 -9.43 20.02
C CYS A 69 5.73 -10.42 19.24
N ASP A 70 4.42 -10.43 19.51
CA ASP A 70 3.43 -11.19 18.73
C ASP A 70 3.56 -10.85 17.24
N SER A 71 3.54 -11.86 16.37
CA SER A 71 3.64 -11.70 14.92
C SER A 71 2.53 -10.85 14.31
N LYS A 72 1.37 -10.76 14.96
CA LYS A 72 0.28 -9.86 14.57
C LYS A 72 0.51 -8.40 14.99
N GLY A 73 1.54 -8.13 15.78
CA GLY A 73 1.84 -6.82 16.35
C GLY A 73 1.39 -6.66 17.82
N LEU A 74 1.78 -5.55 18.41
CA LEU A 74 1.56 -5.26 19.82
C LEU A 74 0.06 -5.29 20.19
N TYR A 75 -0.30 -6.07 21.22
CA TYR A 75 -1.70 -6.26 21.63
C TYR A 75 -2.42 -4.95 21.94
N SER A 76 -1.78 -4.03 22.67
CA SER A 76 -2.36 -2.73 23.02
C SER A 76 -2.68 -1.89 21.79
N ALA A 77 -1.81 -1.89 20.77
CA ALA A 77 -2.03 -1.20 19.51
C ALA A 77 -3.18 -1.85 18.72
N ARG A 78 -3.23 -3.19 18.63
CA ARG A 78 -4.35 -3.90 17.99
C ARG A 78 -5.68 -3.61 18.66
N LYS A 79 -5.70 -3.57 20.00
CA LYS A 79 -6.89 -3.21 20.78
C LYS A 79 -7.34 -1.77 20.50
N ALA A 80 -6.42 -0.82 20.41
CA ALA A 80 -6.73 0.57 20.07
C ALA A 80 -7.32 0.69 18.65
N ILE A 81 -6.78 -0.06 17.68
CA ILE A 81 -7.30 -0.12 16.32
C ILE A 81 -8.73 -0.66 16.30
N VAL A 82 -8.99 -1.78 16.97
CA VAL A 82 -10.35 -2.34 17.08
C VAL A 82 -11.32 -1.31 17.66
N HIS A 83 -10.95 -0.68 18.76
CA HIS A 83 -11.79 0.35 19.38
C HIS A 83 -12.08 1.51 18.43
N TYR A 84 -11.05 2.01 17.74
CA TYR A 84 -11.23 3.08 16.75
C TYR A 84 -12.21 2.68 15.64
N TYR A 85 -12.06 1.50 15.06
CA TYR A 85 -12.96 1.06 14.00
C TYR A 85 -14.39 0.74 14.49
N GLN A 86 -14.56 0.28 15.73
CA GLN A 86 -15.87 0.15 16.34
C GLN A 86 -16.59 1.50 16.44
N THR A 87 -15.88 2.59 16.77
CA THR A 87 -16.46 3.96 16.75
C THR A 87 -16.86 4.42 15.34
N LYS A 88 -16.27 3.82 14.30
CA LYS A 88 -16.62 4.05 12.89
C LYS A 88 -17.73 3.13 12.38
N GLY A 89 -18.32 2.30 13.24
CA GLY A 89 -19.44 1.43 12.90
C GLY A 89 -19.06 0.01 12.46
N LEU A 90 -17.77 -0.35 12.43
CA LEU A 90 -17.32 -1.72 12.16
C LEU A 90 -17.42 -2.55 13.45
N ARG A 91 -18.51 -3.32 13.60
CA ARG A 91 -18.85 -3.96 14.89
C ARG A 91 -18.25 -5.34 15.10
N ASP A 92 -18.10 -6.13 14.03
CA ASP A 92 -17.72 -7.55 14.08
C ASP A 92 -16.21 -7.77 13.91
N ILE A 93 -15.40 -6.88 14.50
CA ILE A 93 -13.94 -6.93 14.46
C ILE A 93 -13.39 -7.18 15.87
N THR A 94 -12.44 -8.11 15.97
CA THR A 94 -11.74 -8.47 17.21
C THR A 94 -10.25 -8.18 17.07
N VAL A 95 -9.51 -8.24 18.18
CA VAL A 95 -8.05 -8.10 18.17
C VAL A 95 -7.34 -9.19 17.35
N ASN A 96 -8.01 -10.33 17.10
CA ASN A 96 -7.44 -11.42 16.31
C ASN A 96 -7.50 -11.15 14.81
N ASP A 97 -8.35 -10.23 14.38
CA ASP A 97 -8.53 -9.83 12.98
C ASP A 97 -7.60 -8.70 12.55
N VAL A 98 -6.79 -8.18 13.48
CA VAL A 98 -5.88 -7.06 13.24
C VAL A 98 -4.43 -7.55 13.14
N TYR A 99 -3.80 -7.20 12.02
CA TYR A 99 -2.37 -7.39 11.75
C TYR A 99 -1.70 -6.04 11.56
N ILE A 100 -0.61 -5.80 12.28
CA ILE A 100 0.16 -4.55 12.17
C ILE A 100 1.40 -4.81 11.33
N GLY A 101 1.59 -3.99 10.30
CA GLY A 101 2.79 -4.01 9.45
C GLY A 101 3.57 -2.70 9.53
N ASN A 102 4.73 -2.70 8.93
CA ASN A 102 5.61 -1.55 8.85
C ASN A 102 5.23 -0.68 7.63
N GLY A 103 4.13 0.06 7.79
CA GLY A 103 3.57 0.90 6.75
C GLY A 103 2.70 0.15 5.73
N VAL A 104 1.97 0.93 4.93
CA VAL A 104 1.00 0.40 3.95
C VAL A 104 1.68 -0.47 2.88
N SER A 105 2.90 -0.15 2.48
CA SER A 105 3.62 -0.90 1.44
C SER A 105 3.88 -2.35 1.83
N GLU A 106 4.23 -2.62 3.08
CA GLU A 106 4.37 -3.99 3.58
C GLU A 106 3.03 -4.71 3.58
N LEU A 107 1.97 -4.05 4.09
CA LEU A 107 0.63 -4.64 4.14
C LEU A 107 0.07 -4.97 2.75
N ILE A 108 0.30 -4.11 1.75
CA ILE A 108 -0.04 -4.38 0.35
C ILE A 108 0.68 -5.65 -0.11
N THR A 109 2.00 -5.73 0.08
CA THR A 109 2.79 -6.87 -0.37
C THR A 109 2.36 -8.17 0.32
N MET A 110 2.16 -8.13 1.63
CA MET A 110 1.69 -9.29 2.40
C MET A 110 0.30 -9.74 1.95
N SER A 111 -0.62 -8.80 1.71
CA SER A 111 -1.98 -9.11 1.26
C SER A 111 -1.99 -9.76 -0.11
N MET A 112 -1.19 -9.24 -1.07
CA MET A 112 -1.09 -9.83 -2.40
C MET A 112 -0.52 -11.25 -2.34
N GLN A 113 0.53 -11.47 -1.55
CA GLN A 113 1.13 -12.81 -1.38
C GLN A 113 0.19 -13.80 -0.67
N ALA A 114 -0.63 -13.33 0.26
CA ALA A 114 -1.56 -14.20 1.00
C ALA A 114 -2.81 -14.56 0.20
N LEU A 115 -3.25 -13.69 -0.71
CA LEU A 115 -4.56 -13.81 -1.36
C LEU A 115 -4.49 -14.26 -2.82
N LEU A 116 -3.38 -14.01 -3.54
CA LEU A 116 -3.26 -14.31 -4.97
C LEU A 116 -2.51 -15.62 -5.21
N ASN A 117 -3.07 -16.48 -6.07
CA ASN A 117 -2.33 -17.54 -6.75
C ASN A 117 -1.96 -17.09 -8.16
N ASP A 118 -1.09 -17.89 -8.83
CA ASP A 118 -0.75 -17.66 -10.22
C ASP A 118 -2.00 -17.68 -11.10
N GLY A 119 -2.22 -16.57 -11.82
CA GLY A 119 -3.35 -16.40 -12.73
C GLY A 119 -4.65 -15.93 -12.10
N ASP A 120 -4.72 -15.73 -10.77
CA ASP A 120 -5.83 -15.02 -10.15
C ASP A 120 -5.87 -13.56 -10.64
N GLU A 121 -7.06 -13.01 -10.83
CA GLU A 121 -7.24 -11.62 -11.26
C GLU A 121 -7.61 -10.73 -10.08
N ILE A 122 -7.02 -9.52 -10.06
CA ILE A 122 -7.32 -8.48 -9.08
C ILE A 122 -7.67 -7.17 -9.78
N LEU A 123 -8.71 -6.49 -9.29
CA LEU A 123 -9.11 -5.17 -9.77
C LEU A 123 -8.39 -4.09 -8.98
N ILE A 124 -7.68 -3.21 -9.69
CA ILE A 124 -6.93 -2.08 -9.14
C ILE A 124 -7.42 -0.80 -9.81
N PRO A 125 -7.61 0.32 -9.06
CA PRO A 125 -8.00 1.59 -9.67
C PRO A 125 -6.93 2.11 -10.66
N ALA A 126 -7.36 2.89 -11.65
CA ALA A 126 -6.47 3.67 -12.49
C ALA A 126 -7.00 5.11 -12.59
N PRO A 127 -6.16 6.10 -12.25
CA PRO A 127 -4.76 6.00 -11.79
C PRO A 127 -4.62 5.42 -10.38
N ASP A 128 -3.47 4.78 -10.09
CA ASP A 128 -3.17 4.18 -8.80
C ASP A 128 -1.76 4.53 -8.28
N TYR A 129 -1.50 4.14 -7.05
CA TYR A 129 -0.14 4.07 -6.53
C TYR A 129 0.55 2.82 -7.11
N PRO A 130 1.68 2.96 -7.85
CA PRO A 130 2.26 1.87 -8.65
C PRO A 130 2.58 0.58 -7.90
N LEU A 131 2.71 0.63 -6.57
CA LEU A 131 2.99 -0.54 -5.76
C LEU A 131 1.87 -1.59 -5.80
N TRP A 132 0.60 -1.18 -5.91
CA TRP A 132 -0.51 -2.14 -6.00
C TRP A 132 -0.33 -3.09 -7.19
N THR A 133 -0.10 -2.51 -8.36
CA THR A 133 0.15 -3.27 -9.59
C THR A 133 1.42 -4.11 -9.50
N ALA A 134 2.51 -3.52 -8.98
CA ALA A 134 3.78 -4.22 -8.82
C ALA A 134 3.67 -5.41 -7.87
N ALA A 135 3.07 -5.24 -6.69
CA ALA A 135 2.92 -6.28 -5.69
C ALA A 135 2.02 -7.42 -6.18
N ALA A 136 0.91 -7.10 -6.85
CA ALA A 136 0.03 -8.10 -7.42
C ALA A 136 0.72 -8.93 -8.51
N THR A 137 1.45 -8.28 -9.43
CA THR A 137 2.22 -8.95 -10.49
C THR A 137 3.32 -9.84 -9.90
N LEU A 138 4.06 -9.38 -8.89
CA LEU A 138 5.11 -10.17 -8.24
C LEU A 138 4.55 -11.37 -7.46
N ALA A 139 3.32 -11.24 -6.96
CA ALA A 139 2.62 -12.35 -6.30
C ALA A 139 2.01 -13.38 -7.29
N GLY A 140 2.16 -13.17 -8.61
CA GLY A 140 1.64 -14.09 -9.64
C GLY A 140 0.24 -13.72 -10.14
N GLY A 141 -0.36 -12.66 -9.62
CA GLY A 141 -1.68 -12.19 -10.02
C GLY A 141 -1.67 -11.42 -11.35
N THR A 142 -2.82 -11.40 -12.00
CA THR A 142 -3.09 -10.60 -13.19
C THR A 142 -3.88 -9.36 -12.79
N VAL A 143 -3.33 -8.18 -13.05
CA VAL A 143 -3.97 -6.91 -12.74
C VAL A 143 -4.94 -6.50 -13.84
N ARG A 144 -6.15 -6.12 -13.43
CA ARG A 144 -7.14 -5.46 -14.29
C ARG A 144 -7.48 -4.10 -13.70
N HIS A 145 -7.10 -3.04 -14.40
CA HIS A 145 -7.38 -1.67 -13.95
C HIS A 145 -8.82 -1.27 -14.27
N TYR A 146 -9.52 -0.71 -13.27
CA TYR A 146 -10.80 -0.03 -13.48
C TYR A 146 -10.60 1.48 -13.42
N LEU A 147 -11.47 2.21 -14.13
CA LEU A 147 -11.34 3.65 -14.28
C LEU A 147 -11.83 4.39 -13.02
N CYS A 148 -11.02 5.38 -12.59
CA CYS A 148 -11.43 6.47 -11.73
C CYS A 148 -11.31 7.76 -12.55
N ASP A 149 -12.42 8.31 -13.04
CA ASP A 149 -12.42 9.42 -14.00
C ASP A 149 -12.35 10.77 -13.27
N GLU A 150 -11.53 11.68 -13.77
CA GLU A 150 -11.41 13.06 -13.28
C GLU A 150 -12.75 13.80 -13.36
N SER A 151 -13.54 13.59 -14.43
CA SER A 151 -14.86 14.18 -14.60
C SER A 151 -15.89 13.75 -13.56
N SER A 152 -15.61 12.66 -12.84
CA SER A 152 -16.42 12.08 -11.76
C SER A 152 -15.73 12.23 -10.40
N ASP A 153 -14.96 13.29 -10.17
CA ASP A 153 -14.20 13.54 -8.93
C ASP A 153 -13.33 12.34 -8.51
N TRP A 154 -12.79 11.61 -9.48
CA TRP A 154 -11.98 10.40 -9.28
C TRP A 154 -12.72 9.25 -8.58
N PHE A 155 -14.05 9.27 -8.53
CA PHE A 155 -14.81 8.13 -8.03
C PHE A 155 -14.69 6.92 -8.96
N PRO A 156 -14.69 5.70 -8.40
CA PRO A 156 -14.64 4.48 -9.18
C PRO A 156 -15.83 4.34 -10.14
N ASP A 157 -15.55 4.04 -11.40
CA ASP A 157 -16.61 3.70 -12.37
C ASP A 157 -17.14 2.28 -12.08
N ILE A 158 -18.32 2.22 -11.49
CA ILE A 158 -18.98 0.95 -11.11
C ILE A 158 -19.36 0.12 -12.34
N ALA A 159 -19.66 0.75 -13.47
CA ALA A 159 -19.97 0.02 -14.72
C ALA A 159 -18.71 -0.65 -15.25
N ASP A 160 -17.58 0.06 -15.27
CA ASP A 160 -16.30 -0.47 -15.69
C ASP A 160 -15.80 -1.58 -14.74
N ILE A 161 -15.95 -1.41 -13.42
CA ILE A 161 -15.66 -2.47 -12.44
C ILE A 161 -16.46 -3.74 -12.76
N LYS A 162 -17.78 -3.62 -12.93
CA LYS A 162 -18.65 -4.76 -13.25
C LYS A 162 -18.26 -5.47 -14.54
N ALA A 163 -17.90 -4.71 -15.58
CA ALA A 163 -17.48 -5.25 -16.87
C ALA A 163 -16.15 -6.02 -16.79
N LYS A 164 -15.29 -5.67 -15.83
CA LYS A 164 -13.96 -6.27 -15.65
C LYS A 164 -13.92 -7.44 -14.68
N ILE A 165 -15.00 -7.69 -13.95
CA ILE A 165 -15.12 -8.87 -13.09
C ILE A 165 -15.26 -10.13 -13.95
N THR A 166 -14.39 -11.12 -13.70
CA THR A 166 -14.43 -12.44 -14.31
C THR A 166 -14.56 -13.53 -13.25
N GLU A 167 -14.64 -14.79 -13.65
CA GLU A 167 -14.60 -15.93 -12.71
C GLU A 167 -13.27 -16.04 -11.96
N LYS A 168 -12.19 -15.52 -12.53
CA LYS A 168 -10.84 -15.48 -11.92
C LYS A 168 -10.65 -14.32 -10.96
N THR A 169 -11.57 -13.36 -10.94
CA THR A 169 -11.51 -12.23 -10.01
C THR A 169 -11.76 -12.72 -8.58
N LEU A 170 -11.00 -12.23 -7.65
CA LEU A 170 -10.86 -12.68 -6.25
C LEU A 170 -12.16 -12.70 -5.38
N LYS A 171 -13.34 -12.85 -5.98
CA LYS A 171 -14.64 -12.78 -5.28
C LYS A 171 -14.91 -13.96 -4.35
N GLU A 172 -14.45 -15.16 -4.67
CA GLU A 172 -14.82 -16.37 -3.92
C GLU A 172 -14.07 -16.50 -2.61
N LYS A 173 -12.82 -16.06 -2.55
CA LYS A 173 -12.02 -16.14 -1.32
C LYS A 173 -12.52 -15.20 -0.22
N LEU A 174 -13.17 -14.09 -0.60
CA LEU A 174 -13.78 -13.17 0.36
C LEU A 174 -15.15 -13.66 0.87
N ARG A 175 -15.84 -14.57 0.14
CA ARG A 175 -17.14 -15.12 0.55
C ARG A 175 -17.07 -16.27 1.56
N GLN A 176 -15.92 -16.94 1.68
CA GLN A 176 -15.78 -18.09 2.59
C GLN A 176 -15.49 -17.69 4.04
N HIS A 177 -15.38 -16.39 4.34
CA HIS A 177 -15.02 -15.88 5.67
C HIS A 177 -16.04 -14.87 6.23
N TYR A 178 -17.27 -14.80 5.62
CA TYR A 178 -18.40 -14.02 6.14
C TYR A 178 -19.63 -14.90 6.30
#